data_768b2c148de83378b0ae1d486fb3cc01
#
_entry.id   768b2c148de83378b0ae1d486fb3cc01
#
_cell.length_a   1.000
_cell.length_b   1.000
_cell.length_c   1.000
_cell.angle_alpha   90.00
_cell.angle_beta   90.00
_cell.angle_gamma   90.00
#
_symmetry.space_group_name_H-M   'P 1'
#
loop_
_entity.id
_entity.type
_entity.pdbx_description
1 polymer ?
#
loop_
_entity_poly.entity_id
_entity_poly.type
_entity_poly.pdbx_seq_one_letter_code
_entity_poly.pdbx_strand_id
1 'polypeptide(L)'
;PAAPEGFRSGFVGIIGRPNVGKSTLMNQLIGQKIAIVSPVPQTTRNRLQGILTTDTAQMIFVDTPGIHKPHHKLGEVLVKNAQSAIGAVDVVLFVVDGMEIAGGGDRFIAELLINVKTPIILGINKIDARTDLRQSHLEAIDRSYQELAQAHDWQIVNFSAVTETGLPELQTSLSEKLEIGPYYYPPE
;
A
#
# COMPACT_ATOMS: atom_id res chain seq x y z
N PRO A 1 -13.14 -19.01 -16.46
CA PRO A 1 -13.65 -17.98 -17.38
C PRO A 1 -12.58 -16.97 -17.72
N ALA A 2 -12.68 -16.44 -18.91
CA ALA A 2 -11.73 -15.42 -19.35
C ALA A 2 -12.08 -14.07 -18.72
N ALA A 3 -11.06 -13.28 -18.42
CA ALA A 3 -11.27 -11.94 -17.90
C ALA A 3 -11.84 -11.02 -19.00
N PRO A 4 -12.65 -10.02 -18.63
CA PRO A 4 -13.15 -9.04 -19.58
C PRO A 4 -12.01 -8.32 -20.31
N GLU A 5 -12.31 -7.81 -21.50
CA GLU A 5 -11.35 -7.00 -22.24
C GLU A 5 -10.97 -5.76 -21.43
N GLY A 6 -9.67 -5.44 -21.39
CA GLY A 6 -9.17 -4.31 -20.62
C GLY A 6 -9.07 -4.56 -19.12
N PHE A 7 -9.35 -5.77 -18.67
CA PHE A 7 -9.23 -6.14 -17.26
C PHE A 7 -7.78 -6.02 -16.80
N ARG A 8 -7.58 -5.44 -15.63
CA ARG A 8 -6.24 -5.27 -15.04
C ARG A 8 -6.07 -6.17 -13.83
N SER A 9 -4.89 -6.74 -13.68
CA SER A 9 -4.63 -7.64 -12.56
C SER A 9 -3.18 -7.60 -12.16
N GLY A 10 -2.93 -7.85 -10.88
CA GLY A 10 -1.57 -7.92 -10.38
C GLY A 10 -1.49 -7.85 -8.86
N PHE A 11 -0.26 -7.79 -8.39
CA PHE A 11 0.06 -7.79 -6.98
C PHE A 11 0.26 -6.38 -6.45
N VAL A 12 -0.36 -6.08 -5.30
CA VAL A 12 -0.24 -4.81 -4.60
C VAL A 12 0.51 -5.08 -3.29
N GLY A 13 1.69 -4.51 -3.16
CA GLY A 13 2.46 -4.59 -1.92
C GLY A 13 2.08 -3.45 -1.00
N ILE A 14 1.77 -3.74 0.26
CA ILE A 14 1.43 -2.71 1.24
C ILE A 14 2.57 -2.57 2.23
N ILE A 15 3.02 -1.35 2.39
CA ILE A 15 4.10 -1.04 3.31
C ILE A 15 3.75 0.21 4.13
N GLY A 16 4.36 0.33 5.30
CA GLY A 16 4.18 1.44 6.20
C GLY A 16 4.69 1.07 7.57
N ARG A 17 5.01 2.09 8.38
CA ARG A 17 5.44 1.86 9.75
C ARG A 17 4.29 1.27 10.58
N PRO A 18 4.57 0.70 11.76
CA PRO A 18 3.52 0.18 12.63
C PRO A 18 2.49 1.26 13.00
N ASN A 19 1.24 0.85 13.16
CA ASN A 19 0.13 1.69 13.63
C ASN A 19 -0.36 2.78 12.67
N VAL A 20 -0.01 2.72 11.39
CA VAL A 20 -0.57 3.64 10.39
C VAL A 20 -1.96 3.21 9.92
N GLY A 21 -2.45 2.05 10.34
CA GLY A 21 -3.77 1.56 9.99
C GLY A 21 -3.81 0.58 8.83
N LYS A 22 -2.71 -0.10 8.53
CA LYS A 22 -2.64 -1.08 7.44
C LYS A 22 -3.64 -2.22 7.61
N SER A 23 -3.77 -2.77 8.82
CA SER A 23 -4.68 -3.89 9.09
C SER A 23 -6.14 -3.50 8.88
N THR A 24 -6.53 -2.32 9.36
CA THR A 24 -7.89 -1.80 9.15
C THR A 24 -8.15 -1.58 7.66
N LEU A 25 -7.17 -1.01 6.95
CA LEU A 25 -7.27 -0.79 5.52
C LEU A 25 -7.46 -2.12 4.78
N MET A 26 -6.67 -3.13 5.12
CA MET A 26 -6.78 -4.44 4.50
C MET A 26 -8.15 -5.05 4.72
N ASN A 27 -8.66 -4.97 5.94
CA ASN A 27 -9.98 -5.51 6.25
C ASN A 27 -11.08 -4.80 5.44
N GLN A 28 -10.95 -3.49 5.21
CA GLN A 28 -11.93 -2.74 4.42
C GLN A 28 -11.81 -3.00 2.92
N LEU A 29 -10.60 -3.06 2.39
CA LEU A 29 -10.38 -3.30 0.97
C LEU A 29 -10.79 -4.70 0.55
N ILE A 30 -10.43 -5.67 1.35
CA ILE A 30 -10.74 -7.06 1.08
C ILE A 30 -12.19 -7.34 1.50
N GLY A 31 -12.64 -6.70 2.58
CA GLY A 31 -14.01 -6.78 3.04
C GLY A 31 -14.47 -8.21 3.29
N GLN A 32 -15.75 -8.43 3.02
CA GLN A 32 -16.38 -9.73 3.25
C GLN A 32 -16.25 -10.68 2.06
N LYS A 33 -15.56 -10.27 1.00
CA LYS A 33 -15.43 -11.04 -0.23
C LYS A 33 -14.07 -11.70 -0.39
N ILE A 34 -13.39 -11.93 0.74
CA ILE A 34 -12.09 -12.58 0.68
C ILE A 34 -12.29 -14.06 0.39
N ALA A 35 -11.76 -14.50 -0.74
CA ALA A 35 -11.35 -15.87 -0.83
C ALA A 35 -10.10 -16.00 0.02
N ILE A 36 -10.18 -16.64 1.17
CA ILE A 36 -8.99 -17.01 1.92
C ILE A 36 -8.27 -18.04 1.07
N VAL A 37 -7.16 -17.62 0.48
CA VAL A 37 -6.34 -18.55 -0.28
C VAL A 37 -5.49 -19.33 0.70
N SER A 38 -5.45 -20.65 0.52
CA SER A 38 -4.57 -21.51 1.30
C SER A 38 -3.14 -21.00 1.22
N PRO A 39 -2.38 -21.04 2.31
CA PRO A 39 -1.01 -20.58 2.27
C PRO A 39 -0.22 -21.34 1.21
N VAL A 40 0.29 -20.58 0.23
CA VAL A 40 1.20 -21.14 -0.76
C VAL A 40 2.55 -21.33 -0.09
N PRO A 41 3.27 -22.42 -0.38
CA PRO A 41 4.62 -22.60 0.14
C PRO A 41 5.43 -21.34 -0.17
N GLN A 42 6.01 -20.77 0.85
CA GLN A 42 6.64 -19.46 0.78
C GLN A 42 7.97 -19.52 0.06
N THR A 43 7.94 -19.42 -1.26
CA THR A 43 9.14 -19.13 -2.02
C THR A 43 9.38 -17.63 -2.12
N THR A 44 8.37 -16.83 -1.76
CA THR A 44 8.47 -15.37 -1.69
C THR A 44 8.32 -14.92 -0.25
N ARG A 45 8.92 -13.79 0.09
CA ARG A 45 8.88 -13.22 1.42
C ARG A 45 7.64 -12.37 1.67
N ASN A 46 6.79 -12.25 0.68
CA ASN A 46 5.52 -11.53 0.77
C ASN A 46 4.46 -12.47 1.29
N ARG A 47 3.63 -11.97 2.19
CA ARG A 47 2.47 -12.71 2.71
C ARG A 47 1.23 -12.28 1.97
N LEU A 48 0.54 -13.25 1.39
CA LEU A 48 -0.75 -13.02 0.79
C LEU A 48 -1.76 -12.62 1.86
N GLN A 49 -2.39 -11.45 1.70
CA GLN A 49 -3.40 -10.94 2.62
C GLN A 49 -4.80 -11.22 2.11
N GLY A 50 -5.02 -11.07 0.82
CA GLY A 50 -6.31 -11.34 0.23
C GLY A 50 -6.40 -10.85 -1.20
N ILE A 51 -7.55 -11.11 -1.80
CA ILE A 51 -7.80 -10.84 -3.20
C ILE A 51 -9.07 -10.02 -3.31
N LEU A 52 -8.98 -8.88 -4.00
CA LEU A 52 -10.14 -8.07 -4.33
C LEU A 52 -10.37 -8.16 -5.82
N THR A 53 -11.51 -8.75 -6.21
CA THR A 53 -11.91 -8.81 -7.61
C THR A 53 -13.09 -7.89 -7.83
N THR A 54 -12.94 -6.96 -8.77
CA THR A 54 -14.00 -6.06 -9.19
C THR A 54 -14.32 -6.35 -10.66
N ASP A 55 -15.25 -5.58 -11.24
CA ASP A 55 -15.59 -5.73 -12.65
C ASP A 55 -14.44 -5.41 -13.58
N THR A 56 -13.49 -4.59 -13.14
CA THR A 56 -12.42 -4.06 -13.98
C THR A 56 -11.03 -4.49 -13.58
N ALA A 57 -10.86 -5.06 -12.38
CA ALA A 57 -9.54 -5.40 -11.87
C ALA A 57 -9.56 -6.51 -10.83
N GLN A 58 -8.43 -7.19 -10.73
CA GLN A 58 -8.16 -8.11 -9.63
C GLN A 58 -6.86 -7.69 -8.96
N MET A 59 -6.95 -7.31 -7.70
CA MET A 59 -5.81 -6.87 -6.90
C MET A 59 -5.50 -7.92 -5.85
N ILE A 60 -4.28 -8.42 -5.89
CA ILE A 60 -3.81 -9.43 -4.93
C ILE A 60 -2.93 -8.71 -3.93
N PHE A 61 -3.45 -8.52 -2.73
CA PHE A 61 -2.75 -7.76 -1.68
C PHE A 61 -1.78 -8.64 -0.94
N VAL A 62 -0.54 -8.17 -0.85
CA VAL A 62 0.50 -8.85 -0.10
C VAL A 62 1.09 -7.87 0.92
N ASP A 63 1.41 -8.38 2.10
CA ASP A 63 2.11 -7.61 3.11
C ASP A 63 3.62 -7.80 2.90
N THR A 64 4.37 -6.76 3.21
CA THR A 64 5.84 -6.79 3.15
C THR A 64 6.35 -6.74 4.58
N PRO A 65 6.44 -7.88 5.27
CA PRO A 65 6.83 -7.90 6.67
C PRO A 65 8.28 -7.43 6.86
N GLY A 66 8.53 -6.78 7.98
CA GLY A 66 9.88 -6.42 8.37
C GLY A 66 10.41 -5.11 7.82
N ILE A 67 9.59 -4.32 7.11
CA ILE A 67 10.01 -3.00 6.66
C ILE A 67 9.81 -2.02 7.82
N HIS A 68 10.85 -1.86 8.62
CA HIS A 68 10.92 -0.86 9.68
C HIS A 68 12.38 -0.52 9.91
N LYS A 69 12.62 0.57 10.59
CA LYS A 69 13.98 1.08 10.79
C LYS A 69 14.83 0.05 11.54
N PRO A 70 15.94 -0.42 10.95
CA PRO A 70 16.81 -1.38 11.64
C PRO A 70 17.57 -0.71 12.78
N HIS A 71 17.75 -1.44 13.86
CA HIS A 71 18.51 -0.96 15.04
C HIS A 71 19.89 -1.60 15.14
N HIS A 72 20.20 -2.57 14.27
CA HIS A 72 21.47 -3.27 14.28
C HIS A 72 21.71 -3.96 12.94
N LYS A 73 22.87 -4.61 12.78
CA LYS A 73 23.29 -5.24 11.52
C LYS A 73 22.29 -6.26 10.95
N LEU A 74 21.60 -6.99 11.82
CA LEU A 74 20.57 -7.92 11.37
C LEU A 74 19.46 -7.19 10.59
N GLY A 75 19.18 -5.93 10.96
CA GLY A 75 18.23 -5.11 10.25
C GLY A 75 18.60 -4.85 8.79
N GLU A 76 19.89 -4.76 8.47
CA GLU A 76 20.35 -4.53 7.10
C GLU A 76 19.97 -5.70 6.17
N VAL A 77 20.05 -6.92 6.68
CA VAL A 77 19.63 -8.11 5.93
C VAL A 77 18.12 -8.06 5.69
N LEU A 78 17.35 -7.69 6.71
CA LEU A 78 15.91 -7.55 6.59
C LEU A 78 15.53 -6.46 5.59
N VAL A 79 16.29 -5.37 5.54
CA VAL A 79 16.09 -4.28 4.57
C VAL A 79 16.26 -4.79 3.14
N LYS A 80 17.34 -5.53 2.86
CA LYS A 80 17.55 -6.10 1.53
C LYS A 80 16.45 -7.06 1.14
N ASN A 81 15.97 -7.87 2.09
CA ASN A 81 14.86 -8.78 1.85
C ASN A 81 13.59 -8.03 1.52
N ALA A 82 13.34 -6.92 2.24
CA ALA A 82 12.20 -6.07 2.00
C ALA A 82 12.25 -5.44 0.61
N GLN A 83 13.42 -4.96 0.17
CA GLN A 83 13.60 -4.39 -1.16
C GLN A 83 13.32 -5.44 -2.25
N SER A 84 13.76 -6.67 -2.06
CA SER A 84 13.44 -7.76 -2.98
C SER A 84 11.94 -8.03 -3.04
N ALA A 85 11.28 -8.01 -1.89
CA ALA A 85 9.83 -8.21 -1.82
C ALA A 85 9.07 -7.09 -2.53
N ILE A 86 9.51 -5.84 -2.39
CA ILE A 86 8.93 -4.69 -3.07
C ILE A 86 9.09 -4.82 -4.59
N GLY A 87 10.25 -5.27 -5.05
CA GLY A 87 10.50 -5.47 -6.47
C GLY A 87 9.66 -6.60 -7.10
N ALA A 88 9.07 -7.45 -6.30
CA ALA A 88 8.27 -8.59 -6.76
C ALA A 88 6.78 -8.26 -6.95
N VAL A 89 6.34 -7.05 -6.62
CA VAL A 89 4.94 -6.65 -6.79
C VAL A 89 4.80 -5.66 -7.96
N ASP A 90 3.56 -5.45 -8.40
CA ASP A 90 3.26 -4.60 -9.56
C ASP A 90 3.04 -3.14 -9.17
N VAL A 91 2.58 -2.90 -7.96
CA VAL A 91 2.41 -1.56 -7.41
C VAL A 91 2.61 -1.64 -5.90
N VAL A 92 3.14 -0.56 -5.32
CA VAL A 92 3.31 -0.44 -3.87
C VAL A 92 2.38 0.64 -3.34
N LEU A 93 1.62 0.30 -2.31
CA LEU A 93 0.87 1.26 -1.52
C LEU A 93 1.66 1.55 -0.24
N PHE A 94 2.20 2.75 -0.16
CA PHE A 94 2.93 3.24 1.01
C PHE A 94 1.96 4.00 1.89
N VAL A 95 1.56 3.39 3.02
CA VAL A 95 0.56 3.98 3.93
C VAL A 95 1.26 4.79 5.01
N VAL A 96 0.79 6.02 5.20
CA VAL A 96 1.27 6.93 6.24
C VAL A 96 0.10 7.43 7.09
N ASP A 97 0.43 7.94 8.27
CA ASP A 97 -0.57 8.44 9.22
C ASP A 97 -0.83 9.94 8.99
N GLY A 98 -2.04 10.27 8.55
CA GLY A 98 -2.43 11.66 8.28
C GLY A 98 -2.62 12.53 9.52
N MET A 99 -2.44 11.97 10.71
CA MET A 99 -2.53 12.71 11.97
C MET A 99 -1.16 13.23 12.44
N GLU A 100 -0.09 12.78 11.81
CA GLU A 100 1.27 13.10 12.23
C GLU A 100 2.12 13.58 11.06
N ILE A 101 3.02 14.51 11.34
CA ILE A 101 4.03 14.94 10.37
C ILE A 101 4.93 13.75 10.02
N ALA A 102 5.38 13.67 8.78
CA ALA A 102 6.27 12.60 8.33
C ALA A 102 7.47 12.48 9.28
N GLY A 103 7.66 11.30 9.83
CA GLY A 103 8.70 11.02 10.80
C GLY A 103 9.85 10.22 10.22
N GLY A 104 10.81 9.86 11.08
CA GLY A 104 11.99 9.11 10.69
C GLY A 104 11.67 7.74 10.10
N GLY A 105 10.65 7.06 10.62
CA GLY A 105 10.21 5.78 10.06
C GLY A 105 9.66 5.90 8.65
N ASP A 106 8.88 6.95 8.40
CA ASP A 106 8.33 7.22 7.07
C ASP A 106 9.44 7.54 6.07
N ARG A 107 10.41 8.37 6.48
CA ARG A 107 11.55 8.75 5.63
C ARG A 107 12.44 7.55 5.35
N PHE A 108 12.63 6.69 6.33
CA PHE A 108 13.41 5.47 6.15
C PHE A 108 12.78 4.57 5.09
N ILE A 109 11.46 4.35 5.16
CA ILE A 109 10.73 3.57 4.16
C ILE A 109 10.83 4.23 2.80
N ALA A 110 10.67 5.56 2.73
CA ALA A 110 10.79 6.30 1.48
C ALA A 110 12.17 6.08 0.84
N GLU A 111 13.24 6.08 1.63
CA GLU A 111 14.59 5.82 1.12
C GLU A 111 14.71 4.41 0.53
N LEU A 112 14.07 3.42 1.13
CA LEU A 112 14.05 2.06 0.59
C LEU A 112 13.38 2.01 -0.78
N LEU A 113 12.46 2.91 -1.05
CA LEU A 113 11.66 2.93 -2.28
C LEU A 113 12.29 3.76 -3.40
N ILE A 114 13.34 4.54 -3.11
CA ILE A 114 13.94 5.45 -4.09
C ILE A 114 14.41 4.75 -5.36
N ASN A 115 15.03 3.61 -5.23
CA ASN A 115 15.64 2.91 -6.36
C ASN A 115 14.76 1.80 -6.92
N VAL A 116 13.52 1.70 -6.47
CA VAL A 116 12.58 0.69 -6.92
C VAL A 116 11.85 1.21 -8.16
N LYS A 117 11.79 0.41 -9.20
CA LYS A 117 11.09 0.78 -10.44
C LYS A 117 9.59 0.58 -10.35
N THR A 118 9.13 -0.14 -9.35
CA THR A 118 7.71 -0.39 -9.12
C THR A 118 6.97 0.93 -8.87
N PRO A 119 5.82 1.17 -9.51
CA PRO A 119 5.00 2.35 -9.23
C PRO A 119 4.60 2.39 -7.75
N ILE A 120 4.61 3.60 -7.17
CA ILE A 120 4.31 3.79 -5.76
C ILE A 120 3.21 4.82 -5.61
N ILE A 121 2.21 4.50 -4.77
CA ILE A 121 1.19 5.43 -4.35
C ILE A 121 1.38 5.69 -2.87
N LEU A 122 1.48 6.97 -2.49
CA LEU A 122 1.53 7.39 -1.10
C LEU A 122 0.09 7.55 -0.60
N GLY A 123 -0.35 6.66 0.29
CA GLY A 123 -1.68 6.70 0.86
C GLY A 123 -1.69 7.34 2.23
N ILE A 124 -2.35 8.50 2.37
CA ILE A 124 -2.47 9.21 3.65
C ILE A 124 -3.76 8.79 4.31
N ASN A 125 -3.63 8.03 5.39
CA ASN A 125 -4.76 7.46 6.13
C ASN A 125 -5.18 8.35 7.29
N LYS A 126 -6.35 8.06 7.84
CA LYS A 126 -6.92 8.70 9.05
C LYS A 126 -7.39 10.13 8.82
N ILE A 127 -7.81 10.47 7.61
CA ILE A 127 -8.31 11.82 7.33
C ILE A 127 -9.58 12.15 8.11
N ASP A 128 -10.35 11.14 8.52
CA ASP A 128 -11.55 11.30 9.34
C ASP A 128 -11.26 11.92 10.72
N ALA A 129 -10.09 11.61 11.28
CA ALA A 129 -9.70 12.08 12.61
C ALA A 129 -9.12 13.49 12.61
N ARG A 130 -8.94 14.10 11.43
CA ARG A 130 -8.27 15.40 11.28
C ARG A 130 -9.14 16.59 11.67
N THR A 131 -10.43 16.39 11.86
CA THR A 131 -11.37 17.48 12.19
C THR A 131 -11.02 18.21 13.48
N ASP A 132 -10.33 17.55 14.40
CA ASP A 132 -9.93 18.14 15.68
C ASP A 132 -8.57 18.83 15.66
N LEU A 133 -7.88 18.78 14.52
CA LEU A 133 -6.56 19.39 14.39
C LEU A 133 -6.67 20.85 13.94
N ARG A 134 -5.75 21.67 14.41
CA ARG A 134 -5.67 23.06 13.98
C ARG A 134 -5.24 23.10 12.52
N GLN A 135 -5.73 24.11 11.79
CA GLN A 135 -5.42 24.27 10.37
C GLN A 135 -3.92 24.35 10.09
N SER A 136 -3.17 25.07 10.94
CA SER A 136 -1.71 25.18 10.79
C SER A 136 -1.02 23.82 10.94
N HIS A 137 -1.53 22.98 11.83
CA HIS A 137 -1.00 21.63 12.03
C HIS A 137 -1.31 20.74 10.83
N LEU A 138 -2.53 20.81 10.30
CA LEU A 138 -2.93 20.09 9.10
C LEU A 138 -2.04 20.47 7.90
N GLU A 139 -1.79 21.77 7.74
CA GLU A 139 -0.92 22.27 6.66
C GLU A 139 0.51 21.73 6.79
N ALA A 140 1.02 21.66 8.02
CA ALA A 140 2.36 21.11 8.27
C ALA A 140 2.42 19.62 7.94
N ILE A 141 1.40 18.86 8.32
CA ILE A 141 1.31 17.43 8.01
C ILE A 141 1.28 17.24 6.49
N ASP A 142 0.36 17.93 5.82
CA ASP A 142 0.19 17.81 4.37
C ASP A 142 1.44 18.19 3.61
N ARG A 143 2.10 19.27 4.05
CA ARG A 143 3.35 19.71 3.43
C ARG A 143 4.44 18.66 3.56
N SER A 144 4.55 18.02 4.73
CA SER A 144 5.56 16.99 4.95
C SER A 144 5.40 15.81 3.99
N TYR A 145 4.17 15.38 3.73
CA TYR A 145 3.92 14.28 2.80
C TYR A 145 3.99 14.73 1.34
N GLN A 146 3.59 15.95 1.02
CA GLN A 146 3.76 16.51 -0.31
C GLN A 146 5.23 16.57 -0.70
N GLU A 147 6.08 17.04 0.20
CA GLU A 147 7.52 17.09 -0.02
C GLU A 147 8.08 15.68 -0.26
N LEU A 148 7.65 14.72 0.55
CA LEU A 148 8.08 13.34 0.40
C LEU A 148 7.68 12.77 -0.95
N ALA A 149 6.44 12.99 -1.38
CA ALA A 149 5.91 12.50 -2.64
C ALA A 149 6.53 13.20 -3.85
N GLN A 150 6.71 14.52 -3.79
CA GLN A 150 7.30 15.29 -4.89
C GLN A 150 8.74 14.89 -5.18
N ALA A 151 9.50 14.59 -4.14
CA ALA A 151 10.89 14.19 -4.30
C ALA A 151 11.02 12.94 -5.18
N HIS A 152 9.97 12.13 -5.28
CA HIS A 152 9.98 10.86 -6.00
C HIS A 152 8.88 10.77 -7.06
N ASP A 153 8.15 11.85 -7.29
CA ASP A 153 7.03 11.89 -8.24
C ASP A 153 5.95 10.84 -7.95
N TRP A 154 5.64 10.64 -6.69
CA TRP A 154 4.60 9.70 -6.27
C TRP A 154 3.24 10.37 -6.25
N GLN A 155 2.20 9.63 -6.64
CA GLN A 155 0.81 10.05 -6.50
C GLN A 155 0.40 9.95 -5.04
N ILE A 156 -0.38 10.95 -4.57
CA ILE A 156 -0.94 10.95 -3.22
C ILE A 156 -2.43 10.65 -3.29
N VAL A 157 -2.90 9.77 -2.41
CA VAL A 157 -4.33 9.53 -2.22
C VAL A 157 -4.63 9.66 -0.73
N ASN A 158 -5.62 10.50 -0.39
CA ASN A 158 -6.09 10.68 0.97
C ASN A 158 -7.29 9.78 1.23
N PHE A 159 -7.32 9.10 2.35
CA PHE A 159 -8.41 8.19 2.67
C PHE A 159 -8.57 7.96 4.16
N SER A 160 -9.69 7.35 4.54
CA SER A 160 -9.93 6.83 5.88
C SER A 160 -10.26 5.35 5.78
N ALA A 161 -9.43 4.51 6.38
CA ALA A 161 -9.73 3.09 6.48
C ALA A 161 -10.95 2.84 7.39
N VAL A 162 -11.18 3.71 8.35
CA VAL A 162 -12.30 3.57 9.31
C VAL A 162 -13.64 3.94 8.67
N THR A 163 -13.72 5.08 8.00
CA THR A 163 -14.98 5.56 7.40
C THR A 163 -15.15 5.15 5.93
N GLU A 164 -14.13 4.57 5.34
CA GLU A 164 -14.07 4.17 3.93
C GLU A 164 -14.06 5.35 2.95
N THR A 165 -13.99 6.59 3.44
CA THR A 165 -13.84 7.78 2.62
C THR A 165 -12.54 7.66 1.79
N GLY A 166 -12.62 7.91 0.50
CA GLY A 166 -11.47 7.86 -0.38
C GLY A 166 -11.04 6.47 -0.81
N LEU A 167 -11.63 5.40 -0.30
CA LEU A 167 -11.27 4.03 -0.70
C LEU A 167 -11.58 3.73 -2.16
N PRO A 168 -12.73 4.17 -2.74
CA PRO A 168 -12.96 3.98 -4.16
C PRO A 168 -11.86 4.61 -5.03
N GLU A 169 -11.44 5.82 -4.69
CA GLU A 169 -10.35 6.52 -5.40
C GLU A 169 -9.03 5.80 -5.23
N LEU A 170 -8.78 5.25 -4.05
CA LEU A 170 -7.57 4.47 -3.80
C LEU A 170 -7.56 3.20 -4.65
N GLN A 171 -8.68 2.48 -4.71
CA GLN A 171 -8.81 1.29 -5.53
C GLN A 171 -8.59 1.59 -7.01
N THR A 172 -9.20 2.67 -7.51
CA THR A 172 -9.02 3.10 -8.88
C THR A 172 -7.56 3.43 -9.18
N SER A 173 -6.92 4.19 -8.31
CA SER A 173 -5.52 4.58 -8.48
C SER A 173 -4.60 3.36 -8.48
N LEU A 174 -4.84 2.39 -7.61
CA LEU A 174 -4.06 1.16 -7.58
C LEU A 174 -4.25 0.36 -8.87
N SER A 175 -5.51 0.17 -9.29
CA SER A 175 -5.80 -0.62 -10.48
C SER A 175 -5.20 -0.02 -11.75
N GLU A 176 -5.13 1.31 -11.85
CA GLU A 176 -4.53 2.00 -12.99
C GLU A 176 -3.04 1.73 -13.13
N LYS A 177 -2.37 1.36 -12.05
CA LYS A 177 -0.94 1.02 -12.08
C LYS A 177 -0.69 -0.44 -12.46
N LEU A 178 -1.73 -1.26 -12.48
CA LEU A 178 -1.62 -2.66 -12.88
C LEU A 178 -1.68 -2.78 -14.40
N GLU A 179 -1.09 -3.86 -14.91
CA GLU A 179 -1.15 -4.16 -16.33
C GLU A 179 -2.43 -4.89 -16.70
N ILE A 180 -2.81 -4.83 -17.96
CA ILE A 180 -3.90 -5.64 -18.48
C ILE A 180 -3.47 -7.10 -18.35
N GLY A 181 -4.35 -7.91 -17.75
CA GLY A 181 -4.01 -9.30 -17.48
C GLY A 181 -5.22 -10.15 -17.11
N PRO A 182 -4.99 -11.43 -16.89
CA PRO A 182 -6.06 -12.40 -16.62
C PRO A 182 -6.46 -12.39 -15.14
N TYR A 183 -7.46 -13.21 -14.82
CA TYR A 183 -7.70 -13.60 -13.43
C TYR A 183 -6.54 -14.50 -13.00
N TYR A 184 -5.84 -14.11 -11.95
CA TYR A 184 -4.87 -15.00 -11.30
C TYR A 184 -5.56 -16.02 -10.41
N TYR A 185 -6.72 -15.64 -9.89
CA TYR A 185 -7.56 -16.50 -9.04
C TYR A 185 -8.98 -16.49 -9.58
N PRO A 186 -9.75 -17.57 -9.39
CA PRO A 186 -11.13 -17.62 -9.86
C PRO A 186 -11.95 -16.47 -9.29
N PRO A 187 -12.73 -15.76 -10.11
CA PRO A 187 -13.60 -14.71 -9.62
C PRO A 187 -14.82 -15.33 -8.91
N GLU A 188 -15.13 -14.87 -7.70
CA GLU A 188 -16.35 -15.25 -6.99
C GLU A 188 -17.01 -14.06 -6.34
#